data_7c26ec91e8202a90b1fa096538f12e95
#
_entry.id   7c26ec91e8202a90b1fa096538f12e95
#
_cell.length_a   1.000
_cell.length_b   1.000
_cell.length_c   1.000
_cell.angle_alpha   90.00
_cell.angle_beta   90.00
_cell.angle_gamma   90.00
#
_symmetry.space_group_name_H-M   'P 1'
#
loop_
_entity.id
_entity.type
_entity.pdbx_description
1 polymer ?
#
loop_
_entity_poly.entity_id
_entity_poly.type
_entity_poly.pdbx_seq_one_letter_code
_entity_poly.pdbx_strand_id
1 'polypeptide(L)'
;MSKQIPFLLDTTSEIPKFRAETFWTKEPETIHWINRNLNESTDIGLLIDVGANIGIYSLYAATVNNSISVFSVEPVPDTFRELNANIELNMKTNQISTFMVALSYESGSGTLKNVDPRLGSSGAQIQIVASGDNASTKVLSGDRLLKDEWEKRDHGKKVMIKIDTDGNELDVLNGFIEAFKDGSIVTVLVETHPNNRNEIESFFRSLDFHEDESYLSVEGHSNYRREAKGNGERTKVYVCPMV
;
A
#
# COMPACT_ATOMS: atom_id res chain seq x y z
N MET A 1 3.95 -4.66 -28.74
CA MET A 1 4.92 -5.31 -27.84
C MET A 1 4.48 -5.00 -26.43
N SER A 2 4.31 -6.01 -25.54
CA SER A 2 4.01 -5.77 -24.13
C SER A 2 5.20 -5.04 -23.48
N LYS A 3 4.94 -3.96 -22.76
CA LYS A 3 5.96 -3.19 -22.04
C LYS A 3 6.49 -4.06 -20.90
N GLN A 4 7.78 -4.34 -20.90
CA GLN A 4 8.42 -5.16 -19.88
C GLN A 4 8.41 -4.44 -18.52
N ILE A 5 8.17 -5.17 -17.42
CA ILE A 5 8.30 -4.60 -16.07
C ILE A 5 9.78 -4.32 -15.77
N PRO A 6 10.10 -3.22 -15.02
CA PRO A 6 11.49 -2.78 -14.81
C PRO A 6 12.17 -3.45 -13.61
N PHE A 7 11.67 -4.57 -13.12
CA PHE A 7 12.19 -5.35 -11.99
C PHE A 7 11.92 -6.86 -12.23
N LEU A 8 12.56 -7.71 -11.44
CA LEU A 8 12.41 -9.16 -11.52
C LEU A 8 11.34 -9.64 -10.51
N LEU A 9 10.58 -10.65 -10.91
CA LEU A 9 9.61 -11.36 -10.03
C LEU A 9 9.77 -12.87 -10.21
N ASP A 10 9.62 -13.63 -9.14
CA ASP A 10 9.37 -15.05 -9.28
C ASP A 10 7.96 -15.26 -9.85
N THR A 11 7.89 -15.88 -11.01
CA THR A 11 6.66 -16.14 -11.75
C THR A 11 6.40 -17.65 -11.91
N THR A 12 6.93 -18.46 -11.01
CA THR A 12 6.74 -19.91 -11.02
C THR A 12 5.30 -20.31 -10.65
N SER A 13 4.57 -19.43 -9.91
CA SER A 13 3.18 -19.60 -9.54
C SER A 13 2.26 -18.75 -10.44
N GLU A 14 1.00 -19.18 -10.58
CA GLU A 14 0.03 -18.56 -11.51
C GLU A 14 -0.29 -17.10 -11.16
N ILE A 15 -0.51 -16.78 -9.86
CA ILE A 15 -0.90 -15.42 -9.46
C ILE A 15 0.26 -14.45 -9.61
N PRO A 16 1.49 -14.70 -9.14
CA PRO A 16 2.65 -13.87 -9.45
C PRO A 16 2.87 -13.65 -10.94
N LYS A 17 2.72 -14.70 -11.76
CA LYS A 17 2.80 -14.59 -13.22
C LYS A 17 1.73 -13.63 -13.76
N PHE A 18 0.47 -13.81 -13.36
CA PHE A 18 -0.63 -12.93 -13.76
C PHE A 18 -0.37 -11.47 -13.34
N ARG A 19 0.13 -11.23 -12.12
CA ARG A 19 0.48 -9.89 -11.64
C ARG A 19 1.60 -9.25 -12.49
N ALA A 20 2.60 -10.03 -12.89
CA ALA A 20 3.65 -9.55 -13.78
C ALA A 20 3.12 -9.20 -15.18
N GLU A 21 2.28 -10.05 -15.75
CA GLU A 21 1.71 -9.86 -17.09
C GLU A 21 0.75 -8.66 -17.15
N THR A 22 0.02 -8.39 -16.06
CA THR A 22 -0.98 -7.31 -15.97
C THR A 22 -0.48 -6.05 -15.29
N PHE A 23 0.78 -5.98 -14.88
CA PHE A 23 1.35 -4.88 -14.09
C PHE A 23 1.00 -3.49 -14.64
N TRP A 24 1.15 -3.29 -15.96
CA TRP A 24 0.91 -1.99 -16.59
C TRP A 24 -0.57 -1.66 -16.82
N THR A 25 -1.46 -2.62 -16.68
CA THR A 25 -2.86 -2.51 -17.10
C THR A 25 -3.87 -2.73 -15.98
N LYS A 26 -3.49 -3.44 -14.91
CA LYS A 26 -4.41 -3.75 -13.82
C LYS A 26 -4.72 -2.51 -12.98
N GLU A 27 -3.70 -1.75 -12.61
CA GLU A 27 -3.81 -0.56 -11.74
C GLU A 27 -2.93 0.57 -12.28
N PRO A 28 -3.23 1.10 -13.48
CA PRO A 28 -2.40 2.13 -14.11
C PRO A 28 -2.33 3.42 -13.29
N GLU A 29 -3.38 3.74 -12.51
CA GLU A 29 -3.38 4.89 -11.62
C GLU A 29 -2.40 4.75 -10.46
N THR A 30 -2.18 3.54 -9.92
CA THR A 30 -1.13 3.29 -8.89
C THR A 30 0.25 3.60 -9.46
N ILE A 31 0.51 3.14 -10.68
CA ILE A 31 1.77 3.42 -11.38
C ILE A 31 1.94 4.92 -11.65
N HIS A 32 0.87 5.58 -12.10
CA HIS A 32 0.88 7.03 -12.36
C HIS A 32 1.15 7.81 -11.06
N TRP A 33 0.47 7.47 -9.97
CA TRP A 33 0.64 8.09 -8.66
C TRP A 33 2.08 7.94 -8.13
N ILE A 34 2.66 6.74 -8.20
CA ILE A 34 4.07 6.50 -7.82
C ILE A 34 4.99 7.38 -8.66
N ASN A 35 4.85 7.37 -10.00
CA ASN A 35 5.71 8.13 -10.89
C ASN A 35 5.63 9.64 -10.61
N ARG A 36 4.43 10.19 -10.50
CA ARG A 36 4.25 11.62 -10.26
C ARG A 36 4.87 12.05 -8.95
N ASN A 37 4.53 11.38 -7.85
CA ASN A 37 5.02 11.76 -6.53
C ASN A 37 6.54 11.60 -6.38
N LEU A 38 7.13 10.56 -6.94
CA LEU A 38 8.56 10.29 -6.79
C LEU A 38 9.46 11.03 -7.79
N ASN A 39 8.92 11.52 -8.90
CA ASN A 39 9.69 12.30 -9.88
C ASN A 39 9.50 13.82 -9.71
N GLU A 40 8.33 14.27 -9.24
CA GLU A 40 8.01 15.69 -9.12
C GLU A 40 8.31 16.28 -7.73
N SER A 41 8.35 15.46 -6.68
CA SER A 41 8.60 15.90 -5.31
C SER A 41 9.96 15.42 -4.79
N THR A 42 10.78 16.37 -4.32
CA THR A 42 12.04 16.07 -3.62
C THR A 42 11.85 15.88 -2.11
N ASP A 43 10.67 16.18 -1.60
CA ASP A 43 10.37 16.18 -0.17
C ASP A 43 9.88 14.84 0.35
N ILE A 44 9.37 13.98 -0.54
CA ILE A 44 8.94 12.63 -0.17
C ILE A 44 10.17 11.74 0.02
N GLY A 45 10.32 11.19 1.22
CA GLY A 45 11.42 10.30 1.59
C GLY A 45 10.98 8.87 1.87
N LEU A 46 9.67 8.63 2.11
CA LEU A 46 9.14 7.33 2.45
C LEU A 46 7.87 7.01 1.66
N LEU A 47 7.81 5.81 1.09
CA LEU A 47 6.58 5.15 0.71
C LEU A 47 6.25 4.04 1.71
N ILE A 48 5.03 4.02 2.23
CA ILE A 48 4.49 2.88 2.97
C ILE A 48 3.50 2.15 2.05
N ASP A 49 3.79 0.90 1.73
CA ASP A 49 2.98 0.00 0.90
C ASP A 49 2.28 -1.00 1.83
N VAL A 50 1.02 -0.69 2.20
CA VAL A 50 0.21 -1.50 3.10
C VAL A 50 -0.61 -2.49 2.29
N GLY A 51 -0.44 -3.78 2.59
CA GLY A 51 -0.90 -4.86 1.73
C GLY A 51 0.05 -5.05 0.53
N ALA A 52 1.37 -5.04 0.82
CA ALA A 52 2.39 -5.08 -0.23
C ALA A 52 2.36 -6.35 -1.09
N ASN A 53 1.71 -7.41 -0.60
CA ASN A 53 1.63 -8.70 -1.26
C ASN A 53 3.03 -9.20 -1.66
N ILE A 54 3.28 -9.59 -2.90
CA ILE A 54 4.59 -10.03 -3.40
C ILE A 54 5.55 -8.87 -3.75
N GLY A 55 5.18 -7.61 -3.45
CA GLY A 55 6.05 -6.44 -3.51
C GLY A 55 6.14 -5.71 -4.85
N ILE A 56 5.19 -5.88 -5.76
CA ILE A 56 5.28 -5.31 -7.11
C ILE A 56 5.36 -3.77 -7.09
N TYR A 57 4.56 -3.08 -6.27
CA TYR A 57 4.56 -1.62 -6.18
C TYR A 57 5.72 -1.08 -5.35
N SER A 58 6.12 -1.81 -4.29
CA SER A 58 7.33 -1.53 -3.52
C SER A 58 8.58 -1.56 -4.41
N LEU A 59 8.75 -2.61 -5.22
CA LEU A 59 9.87 -2.76 -6.17
C LEU A 59 9.83 -1.69 -7.26
N TYR A 60 8.64 -1.38 -7.76
CA TYR A 60 8.48 -0.33 -8.75
C TYR A 60 8.89 1.03 -8.20
N ALA A 61 8.42 1.42 -7.03
CA ALA A 61 8.80 2.68 -6.39
C ALA A 61 10.31 2.78 -6.18
N ALA A 62 10.93 1.72 -5.66
CA ALA A 62 12.37 1.62 -5.47
C ALA A 62 13.18 1.66 -6.78
N THR A 63 12.55 1.33 -7.90
CA THR A 63 13.16 1.43 -9.24
C THR A 63 13.02 2.83 -9.83
N VAL A 64 11.86 3.48 -9.59
CA VAL A 64 11.58 4.84 -10.06
C VAL A 64 12.48 5.85 -9.36
N ASN A 65 12.70 5.71 -8.05
CA ASN A 65 13.54 6.61 -7.27
C ASN A 65 14.48 5.83 -6.35
N ASN A 66 15.78 5.87 -6.65
CA ASN A 66 16.79 5.15 -5.88
C ASN A 66 17.04 5.74 -4.47
N SER A 67 16.50 6.92 -4.16
CA SER A 67 16.65 7.58 -2.86
C SER A 67 15.44 7.42 -1.94
N ILE A 68 14.32 6.87 -2.44
CA ILE A 68 13.13 6.61 -1.62
C ILE A 68 13.39 5.44 -0.67
N SER A 69 13.00 5.58 0.59
CA SER A 69 12.82 4.44 1.48
C SER A 69 11.42 3.85 1.27
N VAL A 70 11.31 2.52 1.32
CA VAL A 70 10.03 1.83 1.18
C VAL A 70 9.80 0.94 2.40
N PHE A 71 8.63 1.06 3.02
CA PHE A 71 8.15 0.14 4.05
C PHE A 71 7.05 -0.72 3.45
N SER A 72 7.34 -2.01 3.28
CA SER A 72 6.40 -2.99 2.72
C SER A 72 5.78 -3.80 3.85
N VAL A 73 4.48 -3.67 4.04
CA VAL A 73 3.73 -4.32 5.12
C VAL A 73 2.85 -5.41 4.54
N GLU A 74 3.09 -6.65 4.95
CA GLU A 74 2.34 -7.84 4.49
C GLU A 74 2.18 -8.83 5.64
N PRO A 75 0.94 -9.10 6.12
CA PRO A 75 0.71 -9.95 7.27
C PRO A 75 0.71 -11.46 6.96
N VAL A 76 0.50 -11.89 5.71
CA VAL A 76 0.40 -13.31 5.35
C VAL A 76 1.79 -13.92 5.23
N PRO A 77 2.15 -14.94 6.05
CA PRO A 77 3.53 -15.42 6.13
C PRO A 77 4.13 -15.95 4.82
N ASP A 78 3.34 -16.66 4.02
CA ASP A 78 3.81 -17.24 2.76
C ASP A 78 4.03 -16.15 1.71
N THR A 79 3.10 -15.19 1.62
CA THR A 79 3.20 -14.02 0.75
C THR A 79 4.36 -13.11 1.20
N PHE A 80 4.56 -12.94 2.52
CA PHE A 80 5.68 -12.18 3.07
C PHE A 80 7.05 -12.82 2.73
N ARG A 81 7.15 -14.16 2.71
CA ARG A 81 8.39 -14.82 2.25
C ARG A 81 8.69 -14.52 0.78
N GLU A 82 7.66 -14.56 -0.06
CA GLU A 82 7.80 -14.22 -1.48
C GLU A 82 8.16 -12.75 -1.69
N LEU A 83 7.55 -11.83 -0.94
CA LEU A 83 7.93 -10.41 -0.91
C LEU A 83 9.43 -10.25 -0.67
N ASN A 84 9.98 -10.90 0.35
CA ASN A 84 11.41 -10.81 0.66
C ASN A 84 12.28 -11.43 -0.45
N ALA A 85 11.89 -12.59 -0.98
CA ALA A 85 12.63 -13.22 -2.07
C ALA A 85 12.69 -12.32 -3.32
N ASN A 86 11.58 -11.66 -3.67
CA ASN A 86 11.53 -10.72 -4.77
C ASN A 86 12.40 -9.47 -4.51
N ILE A 87 12.44 -8.95 -3.29
CA ILE A 87 13.30 -7.82 -2.90
C ILE A 87 14.78 -8.19 -3.01
N GLU A 88 15.16 -9.37 -2.51
CA GLU A 88 16.52 -9.90 -2.61
C GLU A 88 16.94 -10.11 -4.08
N LEU A 89 16.06 -10.71 -4.89
CA LEU A 89 16.29 -10.91 -6.33
C LEU A 89 16.61 -9.60 -7.08
N ASN A 90 16.05 -8.48 -6.62
CA ASN A 90 16.29 -7.15 -7.17
C ASN A 90 17.40 -6.35 -6.46
N MET A 91 18.07 -6.93 -5.46
CA MET A 91 19.11 -6.26 -4.65
C MET A 91 18.63 -4.96 -4.00
N LYS A 92 17.35 -4.92 -3.54
CA LYS A 92 16.70 -3.73 -2.97
C LYS A 92 16.58 -3.76 -1.44
N THR A 93 17.28 -4.67 -0.76
CA THR A 93 17.23 -4.85 0.70
C THR A 93 17.69 -3.63 1.49
N ASN A 94 18.53 -2.77 0.92
CA ASN A 94 18.96 -1.52 1.57
C ASN A 94 17.94 -0.39 1.43
N GLN A 95 16.99 -0.52 0.51
CA GLN A 95 16.00 0.52 0.19
C GLN A 95 14.61 0.14 0.70
N ILE A 96 14.28 -1.16 0.70
CA ILE A 96 12.98 -1.68 1.10
C ILE A 96 13.11 -2.43 2.43
N SER A 97 12.40 -1.97 3.45
CA SER A 97 12.24 -2.66 4.73
C SER A 97 10.88 -3.36 4.76
N THR A 98 10.84 -4.61 5.18
CA THR A 98 9.64 -5.44 5.19
C THR A 98 9.14 -5.69 6.61
N PHE A 99 7.83 -5.72 6.80
CA PHE A 99 7.19 -5.90 8.10
C PHE A 99 6.10 -6.97 8.00
N MET A 100 6.31 -8.12 8.66
CA MET A 100 5.29 -9.17 8.76
C MET A 100 4.30 -8.85 9.89
N VAL A 101 3.49 -7.84 9.65
CA VAL A 101 2.47 -7.34 10.59
C VAL A 101 1.23 -6.92 9.81
N ALA A 102 0.08 -6.85 10.47
CA ALA A 102 -1.06 -6.10 9.96
C ALA A 102 -1.03 -4.68 10.52
N LEU A 103 -1.55 -3.70 9.76
CA LEU A 103 -1.81 -2.36 10.30
C LEU A 103 -3.29 -2.20 10.64
N SER A 104 -3.56 -1.44 11.72
CA SER A 104 -4.91 -1.12 12.17
C SER A 104 -4.90 0.15 13.03
N TYR A 105 -6.06 0.56 13.56
CA TYR A 105 -6.21 1.77 14.39
C TYR A 105 -5.44 1.70 15.71
N GLU A 106 -5.13 0.51 16.21
CA GLU A 106 -4.33 0.31 17.43
C GLU A 106 -3.34 -0.86 17.29
N SER A 107 -2.31 -0.84 18.12
CA SER A 107 -1.32 -1.92 18.18
C SER A 107 -1.78 -3.04 19.10
N GLY A 108 -1.52 -4.30 18.71
CA GLY A 108 -1.94 -5.46 19.48
C GLY A 108 -1.68 -6.79 18.76
N SER A 109 -2.66 -7.66 18.83
CA SER A 109 -2.66 -8.97 18.20
C SER A 109 -3.91 -9.17 17.35
N GLY A 110 -3.81 -9.96 16.31
CA GLY A 110 -4.93 -10.25 15.43
C GLY A 110 -4.91 -11.66 14.86
N THR A 111 -6.02 -12.03 14.26
CA THR A 111 -6.16 -13.28 13.50
C THR A 111 -6.46 -12.94 12.04
N LEU A 112 -5.70 -13.56 11.15
CA LEU A 112 -5.96 -13.46 9.71
C LEU A 112 -7.16 -14.34 9.35
N LYS A 113 -8.10 -13.76 8.60
CA LYS A 113 -9.29 -14.43 8.06
C LYS A 113 -9.22 -14.46 6.54
N ASN A 114 -9.97 -15.37 5.93
CA ASN A 114 -10.12 -15.49 4.48
C ASN A 114 -8.79 -15.64 3.72
N VAL A 115 -7.76 -16.19 4.38
CA VAL A 115 -6.46 -16.42 3.73
C VAL A 115 -6.60 -17.48 2.65
N ASP A 116 -6.40 -17.07 1.40
CA ASP A 116 -6.30 -18.00 0.28
C ASP A 116 -4.90 -18.62 0.28
N PRO A 117 -4.77 -19.95 0.24
CA PRO A 117 -3.46 -20.62 0.28
C PRO A 117 -2.63 -20.43 -1.00
N ARG A 118 -3.19 -19.86 -2.06
CA ARG A 118 -2.44 -19.59 -3.29
C ARG A 118 -1.52 -18.42 -3.09
N LEU A 119 -0.25 -18.59 -3.39
CA LEU A 119 0.78 -17.57 -3.24
C LEU A 119 0.42 -16.28 -4.02
N GLY A 120 0.52 -15.13 -3.37
CA GLY A 120 0.23 -13.83 -3.96
C GLY A 120 -1.26 -13.52 -4.18
N SER A 121 -2.17 -14.34 -3.60
CA SER A 121 -3.60 -14.04 -3.60
C SER A 121 -3.92 -12.81 -2.75
N SER A 122 -5.12 -12.27 -2.89
CA SER A 122 -5.71 -11.18 -2.09
C SER A 122 -6.92 -11.69 -1.29
N GLY A 123 -7.53 -10.83 -0.47
CA GLY A 123 -8.72 -11.15 0.30
C GLY A 123 -8.47 -11.52 1.75
N ALA A 124 -7.22 -11.52 2.23
CA ALA A 124 -6.92 -11.73 3.63
C ALA A 124 -7.31 -10.50 4.46
N GLN A 125 -8.12 -10.71 5.50
CA GLN A 125 -8.60 -9.67 6.40
C GLN A 125 -8.06 -9.88 7.81
N ILE A 126 -7.88 -8.79 8.55
CA ILE A 126 -7.47 -8.85 9.96
C ILE A 126 -8.68 -8.71 10.88
N GLN A 127 -8.74 -9.55 11.89
CA GLN A 127 -9.62 -9.39 13.05
C GLN A 127 -8.76 -9.20 14.28
N ILE A 128 -8.88 -8.03 14.92
CA ILE A 128 -8.19 -7.75 16.19
C ILE A 128 -8.77 -8.67 17.26
N VAL A 129 -7.91 -9.26 18.09
CA VAL A 129 -8.28 -10.17 19.18
C VAL A 129 -7.56 -9.77 20.46
N ALA A 130 -8.16 -10.09 21.61
CA ALA A 130 -7.52 -9.90 22.92
C ALA A 130 -6.23 -10.71 23.00
N SER A 131 -5.24 -10.19 23.72
CA SER A 131 -3.96 -10.89 23.94
C SER A 131 -4.20 -12.25 24.59
N GLY A 132 -3.73 -13.31 23.91
CA GLY A 132 -3.87 -14.70 24.40
C GLY A 132 -4.88 -15.55 23.62
N ASP A 133 -5.79 -14.96 22.84
CA ASP A 133 -6.72 -15.70 22.02
C ASP A 133 -6.11 -15.96 20.64
N ASN A 134 -5.83 -17.21 20.30
CA ASN A 134 -5.42 -17.74 18.98
C ASN A 134 -4.90 -16.69 17.96
N ALA A 135 -4.15 -15.69 18.44
CA ALA A 135 -3.57 -14.64 17.61
C ALA A 135 -2.57 -15.25 16.62
N SER A 136 -2.73 -14.98 15.34
CA SER A 136 -1.86 -15.50 14.28
C SER A 136 -0.92 -14.45 13.71
N THR A 137 -1.15 -13.15 14.01
CA THR A 137 -0.32 -12.05 13.51
C THR A 137 -0.21 -10.90 14.53
N LYS A 138 0.90 -10.19 14.47
CA LYS A 138 1.10 -8.93 15.18
C LYS A 138 0.36 -7.81 14.45
N VAL A 139 -0.25 -6.90 15.22
CA VAL A 139 -0.91 -5.69 14.72
C VAL A 139 -0.13 -4.47 15.22
N LEU A 140 0.09 -3.49 14.36
CA LEU A 140 0.66 -2.19 14.70
C LEU A 140 -0.28 -1.07 14.23
N SER A 141 -0.28 0.06 14.94
CA SER A 141 -0.78 1.30 14.36
C SER A 141 0.30 1.90 13.43
N GLY A 142 -0.16 2.63 12.43
CA GLY A 142 0.74 3.29 11.50
C GLY A 142 1.64 4.32 12.17
N ASP A 143 1.10 5.10 13.13
CA ASP A 143 1.87 6.05 13.94
C ASP A 143 2.99 5.34 14.73
N ARG A 144 2.71 4.13 15.24
CA ARG A 144 3.71 3.34 15.94
C ARG A 144 4.81 2.86 14.99
N LEU A 145 4.45 2.41 13.79
CA LEU A 145 5.42 2.03 12.76
C LEU A 145 6.34 3.19 12.38
N LEU A 146 5.77 4.37 12.14
CA LEU A 146 6.54 5.57 11.82
C LEU A 146 7.48 5.96 12.97
N LYS A 147 7.00 6.00 14.20
CA LYS A 147 7.79 6.33 15.38
C LYS A 147 8.96 5.36 15.60
N ASP A 148 8.71 4.07 15.47
CA ASP A 148 9.73 3.06 15.76
C ASP A 148 10.79 2.94 14.66
N GLU A 149 10.42 3.16 13.39
CA GLU A 149 11.25 2.83 12.24
C GLU A 149 11.64 4.02 11.37
N TRP A 150 10.82 5.07 11.27
CA TRP A 150 11.09 6.21 10.38
C TRP A 150 11.68 7.42 11.08
N GLU A 151 11.13 7.86 12.19
CA GLU A 151 11.63 9.04 12.92
C GLU A 151 13.11 8.96 13.30
N LYS A 152 13.65 7.74 13.40
CA LYS A 152 15.07 7.48 13.67
C LYS A 152 15.96 7.64 12.45
N ARG A 153 15.40 7.62 11.24
CA ARG A 153 16.15 7.57 9.97
C ARG A 153 16.22 8.94 9.29
N ASP A 154 15.11 9.64 9.23
CA ASP A 154 15.02 10.92 8.50
C ASP A 154 14.01 11.88 9.15
N HIS A 155 14.52 12.97 9.69
CA HIS A 155 13.70 14.00 10.30
C HIS A 155 13.33 15.05 9.24
N GLY A 156 12.06 15.09 8.84
CA GLY A 156 11.49 16.16 8.03
C GLY A 156 11.11 15.79 6.59
N LYS A 157 11.42 14.58 6.13
CA LYS A 157 10.90 14.09 4.85
C LYS A 157 9.45 13.65 4.97
N LYS A 158 8.70 13.90 3.91
CA LYS A 158 7.28 13.55 3.82
C LYS A 158 7.07 12.08 3.48
N VAL A 159 5.87 11.61 3.81
CA VAL A 159 5.43 10.22 3.64
C VAL A 159 4.30 10.14 2.63
N MET A 160 4.37 9.18 1.73
CA MET A 160 3.27 8.76 0.88
C MET A 160 2.82 7.35 1.27
N ILE A 161 1.53 7.07 1.21
CA ILE A 161 0.98 5.77 1.65
C ILE A 161 0.10 5.16 0.57
N LYS A 162 0.34 3.90 0.23
CA LYS A 162 -0.60 3.04 -0.49
C LYS A 162 -1.30 2.11 0.51
N ILE A 163 -2.62 2.00 0.43
CA ILE A 163 -3.43 1.10 1.26
C ILE A 163 -4.32 0.24 0.36
N ASP A 164 -4.13 -1.07 0.46
CA ASP A 164 -4.87 -2.08 -0.31
C ASP A 164 -4.94 -3.34 0.56
N THR A 165 -5.96 -3.44 1.44
CA THR A 165 -6.04 -4.41 2.53
C THR A 165 -7.32 -5.25 2.55
N ASP A 166 -8.08 -5.22 1.45
CA ASP A 166 -9.29 -6.01 1.26
C ASP A 166 -10.36 -5.82 2.37
N GLY A 167 -10.53 -4.56 2.87
CA GLY A 167 -11.63 -4.19 3.76
C GLY A 167 -11.25 -3.59 5.12
N ASN A 168 -9.95 -3.47 5.43
CA ASN A 168 -9.46 -2.86 6.68
C ASN A 168 -8.91 -1.43 6.49
N GLU A 169 -9.17 -0.79 5.34
CA GLU A 169 -8.55 0.48 4.93
C GLU A 169 -8.83 1.61 5.94
N LEU A 170 -10.06 1.72 6.43
CA LEU A 170 -10.44 2.76 7.41
C LEU A 170 -9.70 2.58 8.74
N ASP A 171 -9.54 1.36 9.21
CA ASP A 171 -8.79 1.05 10.43
C ASP A 171 -7.31 1.38 10.26
N VAL A 172 -6.74 1.09 9.09
CA VAL A 172 -5.36 1.46 8.76
C VAL A 172 -5.19 2.98 8.75
N LEU A 173 -6.11 3.72 8.11
CA LEU A 173 -6.10 5.19 8.09
C LEU A 173 -6.17 5.79 9.50
N ASN A 174 -7.06 5.28 10.35
CA ASN A 174 -7.15 5.70 11.75
C ASN A 174 -5.86 5.43 12.54
N GLY A 175 -5.11 4.40 12.17
CA GLY A 175 -3.82 4.08 12.77
C GLY A 175 -2.69 5.08 12.46
N PHE A 176 -2.89 5.97 11.48
CA PHE A 176 -1.96 7.04 11.10
C PHE A 176 -2.43 8.44 11.50
N ILE A 177 -3.40 8.55 12.41
CA ILE A 177 -4.09 9.82 12.68
C ILE A 177 -3.15 10.95 13.14
N GLU A 178 -2.11 10.65 13.92
CA GLU A 178 -1.17 11.67 14.39
C GLU A 178 -0.24 12.13 13.23
N ALA A 179 0.22 11.21 12.39
CA ALA A 179 1.03 11.55 11.22
C ALA A 179 0.26 12.34 10.14
N PHE A 180 -1.07 12.18 10.08
CA PHE A 180 -1.92 13.05 9.28
C PHE A 180 -1.99 14.47 9.87
N LYS A 181 -2.22 14.57 11.19
CA LYS A 181 -2.37 15.87 11.88
C LYS A 181 -1.09 16.69 11.91
N ASP A 182 0.07 16.06 12.04
CA ASP A 182 1.37 16.75 12.05
C ASP A 182 1.87 17.10 10.64
N GLY A 183 1.17 16.68 9.59
CA GLY A 183 1.50 16.95 8.21
C GLY A 183 2.67 16.13 7.66
N SER A 184 3.03 15.04 8.32
CA SER A 184 4.04 14.10 7.81
C SER A 184 3.54 13.38 6.55
N ILE A 185 2.26 12.98 6.54
CA ILE A 185 1.64 12.33 5.38
C ILE A 185 1.10 13.40 4.44
N VAL A 186 1.48 13.33 3.16
CA VAL A 186 1.11 14.31 2.14
C VAL A 186 0.22 13.76 1.03
N THR A 187 0.26 12.46 0.77
CA THR A 187 -0.59 11.81 -0.25
C THR A 187 -0.88 10.36 0.10
N VAL A 188 -2.08 9.92 -0.20
CA VAL A 188 -2.54 8.56 0.05
C VAL A 188 -3.24 8.03 -1.19
N LEU A 189 -2.87 6.83 -1.60
CA LEU A 189 -3.62 6.02 -2.55
C LEU A 189 -4.31 4.91 -1.77
N VAL A 190 -5.63 4.87 -1.79
CA VAL A 190 -6.41 3.86 -1.06
C VAL A 190 -7.43 3.19 -1.96
N GLU A 191 -7.49 1.85 -1.91
CA GLU A 191 -8.57 1.11 -2.53
C GLU A 191 -9.84 1.24 -1.68
N THR A 192 -10.98 1.59 -2.29
CA THR A 192 -12.25 1.77 -1.59
C THR A 192 -13.31 0.80 -2.10
N HIS A 193 -14.06 0.25 -1.18
CA HIS A 193 -15.22 -0.60 -1.47
C HIS A 193 -16.53 0.19 -1.30
N PRO A 194 -17.64 -0.22 -1.92
CA PRO A 194 -18.91 0.49 -1.79
C PRO A 194 -19.39 0.68 -0.35
N ASN A 195 -19.04 -0.23 0.54
CA ASN A 195 -19.46 -0.23 1.95
C ASN A 195 -18.60 0.67 2.86
N ASN A 196 -17.36 1.03 2.48
CA ASN A 196 -16.48 1.86 3.31
C ASN A 196 -16.16 3.23 2.69
N ARG A 197 -16.56 3.48 1.43
CA ARG A 197 -16.22 4.69 0.68
C ARG A 197 -16.62 5.99 1.39
N ASN A 198 -17.86 6.07 1.86
CA ASN A 198 -18.38 7.29 2.50
C ASN A 198 -17.63 7.61 3.81
N GLU A 199 -17.23 6.59 4.55
CA GLU A 199 -16.49 6.74 5.79
C GLU A 199 -15.06 7.20 5.52
N ILE A 200 -14.39 6.62 4.50
CA ILE A 200 -13.06 7.03 4.03
C ILE A 200 -13.08 8.47 3.50
N GLU A 201 -14.08 8.85 2.71
CA GLU A 201 -14.23 10.23 2.24
C GLU A 201 -14.43 11.22 3.42
N SER A 202 -15.23 10.83 4.42
CA SER A 202 -15.47 11.64 5.62
C SER A 202 -14.19 11.77 6.46
N PHE A 203 -13.39 10.69 6.58
CA PHE A 203 -12.09 10.71 7.24
C PHE A 203 -11.17 11.75 6.60
N PHE A 204 -10.94 11.67 5.29
CA PHE A 204 -10.06 12.59 4.57
C PHE A 204 -10.54 14.04 4.62
N ARG A 205 -11.84 14.26 4.47
CA ARG A 205 -12.44 15.62 4.59
C ARG A 205 -12.22 16.23 5.97
N SER A 206 -12.25 15.43 7.03
CA SER A 206 -12.02 15.90 8.41
C SER A 206 -10.56 16.36 8.65
N LEU A 207 -9.65 16.00 7.77
CA LEU A 207 -8.22 16.31 7.82
C LEU A 207 -7.78 17.28 6.71
N ASP A 208 -8.75 17.95 6.05
CA ASP A 208 -8.51 18.85 4.93
C ASP A 208 -7.81 18.19 3.71
N PHE A 209 -7.93 16.87 3.58
CA PHE A 209 -7.53 16.16 2.37
C PHE A 209 -8.67 16.15 1.37
N HIS A 210 -8.36 16.24 0.09
CA HIS A 210 -9.32 16.14 -1.01
C HIS A 210 -8.89 15.05 -2.00
N GLU A 211 -9.87 14.52 -2.73
CA GLU A 211 -9.62 13.57 -3.81
C GLU A 211 -8.96 14.28 -4.99
N ASP A 212 -7.84 13.75 -5.49
CA ASP A 212 -7.21 14.24 -6.72
C ASP A 212 -7.81 13.52 -7.93
N GLU A 213 -8.82 14.14 -8.55
CA GLU A 213 -9.52 13.59 -9.70
C GLU A 213 -8.62 13.44 -10.96
N SER A 214 -7.45 14.09 -11.00
CA SER A 214 -6.51 13.95 -12.11
C SER A 214 -5.97 12.54 -12.28
N TYR A 215 -5.98 11.73 -11.24
CA TYR A 215 -5.60 10.32 -11.30
C TYR A 215 -6.71 9.41 -11.85
N LEU A 216 -7.95 9.87 -11.93
CA LEU A 216 -9.08 9.13 -12.50
C LEU A 216 -9.18 9.29 -14.01
N SER A 217 -8.47 10.25 -14.60
CA SER A 217 -8.57 10.68 -16.00
C SER A 217 -7.44 10.23 -16.89
N VAL A 218 -6.77 9.12 -16.59
CA VAL A 218 -5.83 8.53 -17.56
C VAL A 218 -6.63 7.97 -18.73
N GLU A 219 -6.53 8.61 -19.90
CA GLU A 219 -7.28 8.28 -21.11
C GLU A 219 -7.37 6.77 -21.35
N GLY A 220 -8.60 6.25 -21.47
CA GLY A 220 -8.88 4.85 -21.78
C GLY A 220 -8.92 3.87 -20.59
N HIS A 221 -8.38 4.24 -19.42
CA HIS A 221 -8.24 3.28 -18.30
C HIS A 221 -9.39 3.31 -17.29
N SER A 222 -10.10 4.43 -17.13
CA SER A 222 -11.25 4.51 -16.21
C SER A 222 -12.41 3.60 -16.63
N ASN A 223 -12.64 3.43 -17.94
CA ASN A 223 -13.68 2.55 -18.46
C ASN A 223 -13.29 1.07 -18.29
N TYR A 224 -12.05 0.71 -18.56
CA TYR A 224 -11.55 -0.64 -18.38
C TYR A 224 -11.69 -1.13 -16.94
N ARG A 225 -11.43 -0.28 -15.93
CA ARG A 225 -11.58 -0.62 -14.52
C ARG A 225 -13.03 -0.84 -14.10
N ARG A 226 -13.95 -0.03 -14.58
CA ARG A 226 -15.39 -0.21 -14.31
C ARG A 226 -15.93 -1.51 -14.87
N GLU A 227 -15.39 -1.96 -16.01
CA GLU A 227 -15.78 -3.19 -16.66
C GLU A 227 -15.10 -4.42 -16.04
N ALA A 228 -13.81 -4.32 -15.67
CA ALA A 228 -13.03 -5.44 -15.16
C ALA A 228 -13.34 -5.79 -13.69
N LYS A 229 -13.68 -4.79 -12.85
CA LYS A 229 -14.11 -5.00 -11.46
C LYS A 229 -15.63 -4.78 -11.37
N GLY A 230 -16.41 -5.78 -11.69
CA GLY A 230 -17.89 -5.75 -11.60
C GLY A 230 -18.46 -5.42 -10.21
N ASN A 231 -17.61 -5.13 -9.23
CA ASN A 231 -17.94 -4.90 -7.82
C ASN A 231 -17.91 -3.43 -7.40
N GLY A 232 -17.66 -2.48 -8.30
CA GLY A 232 -17.67 -1.04 -7.97
C GLY A 232 -16.51 -0.55 -7.10
N GLU A 233 -15.44 -1.34 -6.98
CA GLU A 233 -14.20 -0.94 -6.32
C GLU A 233 -13.51 0.18 -7.12
N ARG A 234 -12.98 1.18 -6.41
CA ARG A 234 -12.22 2.29 -7.00
C ARG A 234 -11.02 2.60 -6.12
N THR A 235 -9.89 2.81 -6.75
CA THR A 235 -8.73 3.40 -6.09
C THR A 235 -8.87 4.92 -6.11
N LYS A 236 -8.67 5.56 -4.97
CA LYS A 236 -8.73 7.01 -4.81
C LYS A 236 -7.38 7.54 -4.35
N VAL A 237 -7.03 8.71 -4.85
CA VAL A 237 -5.84 9.44 -4.43
C VAL A 237 -6.28 10.67 -3.65
N TYR A 238 -5.77 10.83 -2.46
CA TYR A 238 -6.01 11.99 -1.61
C TYR A 238 -4.71 12.75 -1.42
N VAL A 239 -4.76 14.05 -1.53
CA VAL A 239 -3.61 14.95 -1.39
C VAL A 239 -3.87 16.01 -0.35
N CYS A 240 -2.85 16.36 0.42
CA CYS A 240 -2.88 17.52 1.31
C CYS A 240 -2.81 18.81 0.46
N PRO A 241 -3.63 19.82 0.73
CA PRO A 241 -3.44 21.14 0.11
C PRO A 241 -2.04 21.65 0.43
N MET A 242 -1.34 22.11 -0.59
CA MET A 242 -0.07 22.80 -0.36
C MET A 242 -0.35 24.11 0.39
N VAL A 243 0.26 24.29 1.55
CA VAL A 243 0.24 25.52 2.34
C VAL A 243 1.16 26.56 1.71
#